data_9e1def8444b24ab7932ca5cf3779f788
#
_entry.id   9e1def8444b24ab7932ca5cf3779f788
#
_cell.length_a   1.000
_cell.length_b   1.000
_cell.length_c   1.000
_cell.angle_alpha   90.00
_cell.angle_beta   90.00
_cell.angle_gamma   90.00
#
_symmetry.space_group_name_H-M   'P 1'
#
loop_
_entity.id
_entity.type
_entity.pdbx_description
1 polymer ?
#
loop_
_entity_poly.entity_id
_entity_poly.type
_entity_poly.pdbx_seq_one_letter_code
_entity_poly.pdbx_strand_id
1 'polypeptide(L)'
;MHWTAASVPGFAPVDGDVGDMLQSGDPRAMGWSPYTEWYENSLRFPDSPVAQHHRAVYGDRDYRSFVADWEAGLASWDPDEWAATFAATGARYVVLVTKHHDGYCLWPSSVPNPRLPGFQCARDVVGELGEAVRAHGMRFGVYYSGGLDWTFDDRPMGQLSDMIRAIPRGD
;
A
#
# COMPACT_ATOMS: atom_id res chain seq x y z
N MET A 1 9.70 -3.17 3.14
CA MET A 1 8.63 -4.18 3.18
C MET A 1 7.30 -3.45 3.04
N HIS A 2 6.44 -3.93 2.14
CA HIS A 2 5.09 -3.43 1.95
C HIS A 2 4.10 -4.57 2.27
N TRP A 3 3.20 -4.33 3.22
CA TRP A 3 2.19 -5.28 3.64
C TRP A 3 0.92 -4.53 4.05
N THR A 4 0.00 -4.40 3.13
CA THR A 4 -1.26 -3.65 3.26
C THR A 4 -2.39 -4.40 2.57
N ALA A 5 -3.57 -3.81 2.47
CA ALA A 5 -4.70 -4.35 1.73
C ALA A 5 -4.35 -4.78 0.29
N ALA A 6 -3.41 -4.08 -0.37
CA ALA A 6 -2.93 -4.46 -1.71
C ALA A 6 -2.26 -5.84 -1.78
N SER A 7 -1.77 -6.33 -0.64
CA SER A 7 -1.19 -7.68 -0.54
C SER A 7 -2.23 -8.80 -0.62
N VAL A 8 -3.51 -8.50 -0.39
CA VAL A 8 -4.61 -9.49 -0.42
C VAL A 8 -4.88 -9.96 -1.85
N PRO A 9 -5.17 -9.09 -2.84
CA PRO A 9 -5.28 -9.51 -4.22
C PRO A 9 -3.93 -9.95 -4.81
N GLY A 10 -2.83 -9.38 -4.34
CA GLY A 10 -1.47 -9.79 -4.66
C GLY A 10 -1.14 -9.81 -6.16
N PHE A 11 -1.83 -9.03 -6.99
CA PHE A 11 -1.71 -9.02 -8.44
C PHE A 11 -1.08 -7.72 -8.95
N ALA A 12 -0.15 -7.87 -9.88
CA ALA A 12 0.37 -6.78 -10.71
C ALA A 12 0.67 -7.32 -12.12
N PRO A 13 0.61 -6.48 -13.17
CA PRO A 13 1.07 -6.86 -14.50
C PRO A 13 2.55 -7.24 -14.47
N VAL A 14 2.92 -8.30 -15.19
CA VAL A 14 4.33 -8.74 -15.28
C VAL A 14 5.07 -8.10 -16.46
N ASP A 15 4.32 -7.52 -17.39
CA ASP A 15 4.85 -6.89 -18.59
C ASP A 15 4.82 -5.37 -18.43
N GLY A 16 5.98 -4.73 -18.52
CA GLY A 16 6.10 -3.28 -18.54
C GLY A 16 7.29 -2.77 -17.74
N ASP A 17 8.02 -1.85 -18.35
CA ASP A 17 9.01 -1.03 -17.67
C ASP A 17 8.37 0.32 -17.30
N VAL A 18 8.38 0.63 -15.99
CA VAL A 18 7.79 1.90 -15.50
C VAL A 18 8.49 3.10 -16.10
N GLY A 19 9.80 3.02 -16.31
CA GLY A 19 10.57 4.09 -16.92
C GLY A 19 10.08 4.38 -18.35
N ASP A 20 9.94 3.33 -19.16
CA ASP A 20 9.43 3.45 -20.53
C ASP A 20 7.98 3.96 -20.55
N MET A 21 7.15 3.47 -19.64
CA MET A 21 5.75 3.92 -19.52
C MET A 21 5.65 5.40 -19.19
N LEU A 22 6.45 5.89 -18.23
CA LEU A 22 6.46 7.31 -17.87
C LEU A 22 7.04 8.19 -18.99
N GLN A 23 8.02 7.69 -19.74
CA GLN A 23 8.64 8.40 -20.87
C GLN A 23 7.76 8.37 -22.13
N SER A 24 6.85 7.42 -22.26
CA SER A 24 5.95 7.31 -23.41
C SER A 24 5.01 8.52 -23.56
N GLY A 25 4.79 9.27 -22.49
CA GLY A 25 3.81 10.35 -22.45
C GLY A 25 2.36 9.85 -22.45
N ASP A 26 2.10 8.54 -22.36
CA ASP A 26 0.74 8.01 -22.24
C ASP A 26 0.09 8.56 -20.96
N PRO A 27 -1.04 9.26 -21.06
CA PRO A 27 -1.74 9.81 -19.89
C PRO A 27 -2.28 8.74 -18.94
N ARG A 28 -2.16 7.46 -19.28
CA ARG A 28 -2.64 6.32 -18.49
C ARG A 28 -1.49 5.48 -17.90
N ALA A 29 -0.23 5.85 -18.15
CA ALA A 29 0.94 5.03 -17.85
C ALA A 29 0.92 4.39 -16.44
N MET A 30 0.60 5.18 -15.41
CA MET A 30 0.56 4.69 -14.03
C MET A 30 -0.59 3.70 -13.74
N GLY A 31 -1.60 3.62 -14.60
CA GLY A 31 -2.67 2.60 -14.53
C GLY A 31 -2.18 1.19 -14.87
N TRP A 32 -1.06 1.08 -15.57
CA TRP A 32 -0.40 -0.19 -15.93
C TRP A 32 0.82 -0.47 -15.06
N SER A 33 0.90 0.15 -13.90
CA SER A 33 1.99 -0.03 -12.95
C SER A 33 2.19 -1.52 -12.62
N PRO A 34 3.43 -2.06 -12.71
CA PRO A 34 3.76 -3.43 -12.34
C PRO A 34 3.91 -3.60 -10.82
N TYR A 35 3.55 -2.59 -10.03
CA TYR A 35 3.64 -2.62 -8.58
C TYR A 35 2.27 -2.91 -7.95
N THR A 36 2.20 -3.98 -7.16
CA THR A 36 0.98 -4.40 -6.45
C THR A 36 0.41 -3.30 -5.56
N GLU A 37 1.25 -2.47 -4.97
CA GLU A 37 0.84 -1.36 -4.12
C GLU A 37 0.12 -0.23 -4.88
N TRP A 38 0.16 -0.24 -6.20
CA TRP A 38 -0.61 0.67 -7.06
C TRP A 38 -1.96 0.11 -7.48
N TYR A 39 -2.35 -1.05 -6.95
CA TYR A 39 -3.56 -1.78 -7.32
C TYR A 39 -4.82 -0.89 -7.30
N GLU A 40 -5.05 -0.12 -6.22
CA GLU A 40 -6.21 0.78 -6.12
C GLU A 40 -6.22 1.83 -7.24
N ASN A 41 -5.07 2.45 -7.54
CA ASN A 41 -5.01 3.40 -8.65
C ASN A 41 -5.25 2.73 -10.00
N SER A 42 -4.70 1.54 -10.21
CA SER A 42 -4.87 0.80 -11.46
C SER A 42 -6.31 0.36 -11.69
N LEU A 43 -7.11 0.11 -10.63
CA LEU A 43 -8.54 -0.15 -10.74
C LEU A 43 -9.33 1.02 -11.33
N ARG A 44 -8.85 2.25 -11.16
CA ARG A 44 -9.49 3.47 -11.69
C ARG A 44 -9.37 3.60 -13.21
N PHE A 45 -8.62 2.70 -13.85
CA PHE A 45 -8.49 2.57 -15.31
C PHE A 45 -9.22 1.29 -15.76
N PRO A 46 -10.44 1.37 -16.31
CA PRO A 46 -11.26 0.19 -16.62
C PRO A 46 -10.61 -0.84 -17.54
N ASP A 47 -9.71 -0.39 -18.41
CA ASP A 47 -8.98 -1.23 -19.39
C ASP A 47 -7.65 -1.73 -18.85
N SER A 48 -7.24 -1.36 -17.65
CA SER A 48 -5.97 -1.84 -17.10
C SER A 48 -6.00 -3.36 -16.87
N PRO A 49 -4.85 -4.05 -16.96
CA PRO A 49 -4.77 -5.46 -16.62
C PRO A 49 -5.25 -5.76 -15.20
N VAL A 50 -4.98 -4.84 -14.25
CA VAL A 50 -5.44 -4.95 -12.87
C VAL A 50 -6.96 -4.90 -12.78
N ALA A 51 -7.61 -3.95 -13.46
CA ALA A 51 -9.07 -3.85 -13.45
C ALA A 51 -9.74 -5.05 -14.13
N GLN A 52 -9.13 -5.59 -15.20
CA GLN A 52 -9.62 -6.81 -15.88
C GLN A 52 -9.50 -8.03 -14.96
N HIS A 53 -8.33 -8.21 -14.32
CA HIS A 53 -8.12 -9.27 -13.34
C HIS A 53 -9.10 -9.16 -12.16
N HIS A 54 -9.25 -7.96 -11.61
CA HIS A 54 -10.15 -7.72 -10.49
C HIS A 54 -11.58 -8.13 -10.81
N ARG A 55 -12.12 -7.69 -11.95
CA ARG A 55 -13.48 -8.08 -12.37
C ARG A 55 -13.63 -9.59 -12.55
N ALA A 56 -12.60 -10.23 -13.09
CA ALA A 56 -12.63 -11.68 -13.31
C ALA A 56 -12.62 -12.50 -12.01
N VAL A 57 -11.89 -12.05 -10.99
CA VAL A 57 -11.65 -12.79 -9.74
C VAL A 57 -12.59 -12.34 -8.62
N TYR A 58 -12.84 -11.03 -8.51
CA TYR A 58 -13.53 -10.41 -7.39
C TYR A 58 -14.86 -9.73 -7.76
N GLY A 59 -15.19 -9.65 -9.08
CA GLY A 59 -16.39 -8.94 -9.54
C GLY A 59 -16.32 -7.44 -9.25
N ASP A 60 -17.37 -6.92 -8.63
CA ASP A 60 -17.50 -5.49 -8.27
C ASP A 60 -17.03 -5.18 -6.84
N ARG A 61 -16.19 -6.04 -6.26
CA ARG A 61 -15.70 -5.85 -4.90
C ARG A 61 -14.91 -4.55 -4.77
N ASP A 62 -15.22 -3.73 -3.76
CA ASP A 62 -14.47 -2.51 -3.47
C ASP A 62 -13.06 -2.85 -2.95
N TYR A 63 -12.03 -2.14 -3.44
CA TYR A 63 -10.63 -2.31 -2.97
C TYR A 63 -10.51 -2.18 -1.45
N ARG A 64 -11.17 -1.21 -0.85
CA ARG A 64 -11.09 -0.95 0.60
C ARG A 64 -11.65 -2.10 1.43
N SER A 65 -12.51 -2.94 0.87
CA SER A 65 -13.01 -4.14 1.56
C SER A 65 -11.91 -5.19 1.82
N PHE A 66 -10.81 -5.16 1.07
CA PHE A 66 -9.64 -6.02 1.32
C PHE A 66 -8.93 -5.69 2.65
N VAL A 67 -9.16 -4.50 3.21
CA VAL A 67 -8.66 -4.16 4.55
C VAL A 67 -9.18 -5.15 5.59
N ALA A 68 -10.46 -5.52 5.52
CA ALA A 68 -11.04 -6.49 6.46
C ALA A 68 -10.39 -7.88 6.34
N ASP A 69 -10.08 -8.33 5.12
CA ASP A 69 -9.37 -9.60 4.92
C ASP A 69 -7.93 -9.52 5.42
N TRP A 70 -7.26 -8.40 5.19
CA TRP A 70 -5.91 -8.15 5.70
C TRP A 70 -5.90 -8.13 7.23
N GLU A 71 -6.84 -7.42 7.86
CA GLU A 71 -6.99 -7.38 9.33
C GLU A 71 -7.31 -8.75 9.92
N ALA A 72 -8.13 -9.56 9.24
CA ALA A 72 -8.40 -10.93 9.67
C ALA A 72 -7.11 -11.78 9.70
N GLY A 73 -6.17 -11.54 8.79
CA GLY A 73 -4.86 -12.18 8.78
C GLY A 73 -3.99 -11.83 10.00
N LEU A 74 -4.24 -10.69 10.65
CA LEU A 74 -3.50 -10.29 11.85
C LEU A 74 -3.73 -11.22 13.04
N ALA A 75 -4.83 -11.98 13.05
CA ALA A 75 -5.13 -12.92 14.14
C ALA A 75 -4.07 -14.03 14.27
N SER A 76 -3.43 -14.41 13.18
CA SER A 76 -2.36 -15.40 13.14
C SER A 76 -0.97 -14.81 12.91
N TRP A 77 -0.85 -13.49 12.83
CA TRP A 77 0.43 -12.84 12.59
C TRP A 77 1.25 -12.75 13.86
N ASP A 78 2.49 -13.28 13.78
CA ASP A 78 3.49 -13.19 14.83
C ASP A 78 4.67 -12.30 14.35
N PRO A 79 4.84 -11.10 14.93
CA PRO A 79 5.93 -10.20 14.55
C PRO A 79 7.31 -10.75 14.89
N ASP A 80 7.45 -11.61 15.92
CA ASP A 80 8.74 -12.19 16.30
C ASP A 80 9.19 -13.24 15.27
N GLU A 81 8.27 -14.08 14.79
CA GLU A 81 8.54 -15.06 13.73
C GLU A 81 8.99 -14.34 12.43
N TRP A 82 8.38 -13.21 12.11
CA TRP A 82 8.78 -12.40 10.96
C TRP A 82 10.17 -11.80 11.17
N ALA A 83 10.44 -11.23 12.34
CA ALA A 83 11.72 -10.65 12.66
C ALA A 83 12.84 -11.71 12.64
N ALA A 84 12.57 -12.90 13.18
CA ALA A 84 13.49 -14.04 13.12
C ALA A 84 13.81 -14.43 11.66
N THR A 85 12.76 -14.47 10.81
CA THR A 85 12.93 -14.77 9.37
C THR A 85 13.79 -13.71 8.68
N PHE A 86 13.55 -12.42 8.93
CA PHE A 86 14.37 -11.35 8.37
C PHE A 86 15.83 -11.43 8.83
N ALA A 87 16.05 -11.68 10.12
CA ALA A 87 17.41 -11.86 10.65
C ALA A 87 18.14 -13.05 9.99
N ALA A 88 17.44 -14.16 9.77
CA ALA A 88 17.99 -15.36 9.12
C ALA A 88 18.41 -15.10 7.67
N THR A 89 17.81 -14.13 6.96
CA THR A 89 18.26 -13.70 5.62
C THR A 89 19.52 -12.85 5.64
N GLY A 90 20.04 -12.47 6.82
CA GLY A 90 21.17 -11.55 6.98
C GLY A 90 20.78 -10.08 6.92
N ALA A 91 19.50 -9.75 7.00
CA ALA A 91 19.05 -8.36 7.05
C ALA A 91 19.61 -7.64 8.27
N ARG A 92 20.00 -6.39 8.09
CA ARG A 92 20.51 -5.53 9.18
C ARG A 92 19.52 -4.43 9.57
N TYR A 93 18.53 -4.22 8.75
CA TYR A 93 17.44 -3.29 9.01
C TYR A 93 16.18 -3.72 8.25
N VAL A 94 15.04 -3.32 8.76
CA VAL A 94 13.72 -3.49 8.12
C VAL A 94 13.07 -2.12 8.02
N VAL A 95 12.56 -1.78 6.85
CA VAL A 95 11.74 -0.57 6.64
C VAL A 95 10.32 -1.02 6.31
N LEU A 96 9.39 -0.73 7.22
CA LEU A 96 7.96 -1.01 7.02
C LEU A 96 7.28 0.17 6.34
N VAL A 97 6.48 -0.11 5.32
CA VAL A 97 5.50 0.88 4.82
C VAL A 97 4.35 0.92 5.81
N THR A 98 4.27 1.99 6.58
CA THR A 98 3.30 2.14 7.68
C THR A 98 1.98 2.75 7.22
N LYS A 99 2.02 3.60 6.20
CA LYS A 99 0.91 4.12 5.43
C LYS A 99 1.36 4.29 3.99
N HIS A 100 0.64 3.74 3.04
CA HIS A 100 0.86 3.95 1.62
C HIS A 100 -0.12 4.98 1.03
N HIS A 101 -0.18 5.08 -0.28
CA HIS A 101 -1.02 6.06 -1.00
C HIS A 101 -2.52 5.79 -0.84
N ASP A 102 -2.92 4.56 -0.50
CA ASP A 102 -4.31 4.19 -0.19
C ASP A 102 -4.85 4.83 1.10
N GLY A 103 -3.95 5.41 1.91
CA GLY A 103 -4.30 6.16 3.10
C GLY A 103 -4.51 5.31 4.35
N TYR A 104 -4.43 3.97 4.27
CA TYR A 104 -4.63 3.10 5.43
C TYR A 104 -3.42 3.11 6.36
N CYS A 105 -3.64 3.47 7.63
CA CYS A 105 -2.60 3.47 8.66
C CYS A 105 -2.50 2.11 9.34
N LEU A 106 -1.28 1.55 9.45
CA LEU A 106 -1.03 0.27 10.13
C LEU A 106 -0.91 0.39 11.66
N TRP A 107 -1.42 1.48 12.24
CA TRP A 107 -1.44 1.74 13.68
C TRP A 107 -2.65 2.57 14.07
N PRO A 108 -3.10 2.56 15.34
CA PRO A 108 -4.19 3.40 15.82
C PRO A 108 -3.70 4.86 15.95
N SER A 109 -3.86 5.62 14.88
CA SER A 109 -3.44 7.02 14.84
C SER A 109 -4.38 7.92 15.67
N SER A 110 -3.80 8.79 16.49
CA SER A 110 -4.56 9.84 17.19
C SER A 110 -4.91 11.02 16.27
N VAL A 111 -4.35 11.07 15.06
CA VAL A 111 -4.64 12.08 14.05
C VAL A 111 -5.42 11.40 12.93
N PRO A 112 -6.76 11.56 12.89
CA PRO A 112 -7.58 10.90 11.88
C PRO A 112 -7.33 11.49 10.50
N ASN A 113 -7.51 10.66 9.46
CA ASN A 113 -7.60 11.15 8.10
C ASN A 113 -8.91 11.97 7.96
N PRO A 114 -8.84 13.27 7.59
CA PRO A 114 -10.05 14.09 7.52
C PRO A 114 -11.02 13.68 6.41
N ARG A 115 -10.54 12.97 5.39
CA ARG A 115 -11.36 12.47 4.28
C ARG A 115 -11.98 11.10 4.56
N LEU A 116 -11.33 10.31 5.41
CA LEU A 116 -11.76 8.95 5.72
C LEU A 116 -11.48 8.63 7.20
N PRO A 117 -12.23 9.23 8.14
CA PRO A 117 -12.03 9.00 9.57
C PRO A 117 -12.15 7.53 9.94
N GLY A 118 -11.23 7.04 10.78
CA GLY A 118 -11.21 5.65 11.22
C GLY A 118 -10.59 4.66 10.23
N PHE A 119 -10.07 5.11 9.09
CA PHE A 119 -9.38 4.24 8.13
C PHE A 119 -7.97 3.91 8.60
N GLN A 120 -7.90 3.07 9.64
CA GLN A 120 -6.67 2.68 10.32
C GLN A 120 -6.85 1.37 11.07
N CYS A 121 -5.75 0.65 11.25
CA CYS A 121 -5.71 -0.57 12.04
C CYS A 121 -5.89 -0.26 13.53
N ALA A 122 -6.71 -1.06 14.23
CA ALA A 122 -6.84 -0.99 15.67
C ALA A 122 -5.62 -1.59 16.42
N ARG A 123 -4.92 -2.53 15.79
CA ARG A 123 -3.67 -3.13 16.28
C ARG A 123 -2.48 -2.28 15.87
N ASP A 124 -1.53 -2.06 16.76
CA ASP A 124 -0.30 -1.33 16.45
C ASP A 124 0.75 -2.24 15.77
N VAL A 125 0.50 -2.57 14.51
CA VAL A 125 1.41 -3.38 13.69
C VAL A 125 2.80 -2.75 13.58
N VAL A 126 2.86 -1.41 13.60
CA VAL A 126 4.13 -0.67 13.48
C VAL A 126 4.97 -0.84 14.74
N GLY A 127 4.37 -0.64 15.91
CA GLY A 127 5.03 -0.80 17.21
C GLY A 127 5.49 -2.22 17.43
N GLU A 128 4.58 -3.19 17.27
CA GLU A 128 4.86 -4.60 17.51
C GLU A 128 5.99 -5.14 16.62
N LEU A 129 5.94 -4.86 15.31
CA LEU A 129 7.03 -5.30 14.42
C LEU A 129 8.34 -4.56 14.74
N GLY A 130 8.25 -3.28 15.08
CA GLY A 130 9.42 -2.47 15.43
C GLY A 130 10.13 -2.99 16.68
N GLU A 131 9.40 -3.44 17.68
CA GLU A 131 9.95 -4.07 18.88
C GLU A 131 10.61 -5.41 18.57
N ALA A 132 9.93 -6.29 17.83
CA ALA A 132 10.46 -7.58 17.43
C ALA A 132 11.73 -7.43 16.58
N VAL A 133 11.75 -6.56 15.59
CA VAL A 133 12.93 -6.31 14.73
C VAL A 133 14.14 -5.85 15.56
N ARG A 134 13.93 -4.97 16.54
CA ARG A 134 15.00 -4.51 17.42
C ARG A 134 15.48 -5.62 18.36
N ALA A 135 14.58 -6.47 18.87
CA ALA A 135 14.92 -7.62 19.70
C ALA A 135 15.83 -8.62 18.96
N HIS A 136 15.67 -8.76 17.66
CA HIS A 136 16.56 -9.57 16.79
C HIS A 136 17.82 -8.81 16.32
N GLY A 137 18.16 -7.69 16.94
CA GLY A 137 19.41 -6.95 16.68
C GLY A 137 19.43 -6.14 15.39
N MET A 138 18.29 -5.98 14.71
CA MET A 138 18.17 -5.19 13.50
C MET A 138 17.70 -3.76 13.79
N ARG A 139 17.93 -2.85 12.84
CA ARG A 139 17.36 -1.50 12.88
C ARG A 139 15.96 -1.51 12.26
N PHE A 140 15.05 -0.72 12.83
CA PHE A 140 13.71 -0.53 12.28
C PHE A 140 13.53 0.89 11.75
N GLY A 141 13.03 0.98 10.55
CA GLY A 141 12.66 2.22 9.89
C GLY A 141 11.22 2.18 9.39
N VAL A 142 10.67 3.34 9.10
CA VAL A 142 9.31 3.48 8.58
C VAL A 142 9.31 4.24 7.25
N TYR A 143 8.44 3.83 6.33
CA TYR A 143 8.04 4.63 5.19
C TYR A 143 6.61 5.13 5.44
N TYR A 144 6.41 6.40 5.25
CA TYR A 144 5.11 7.06 5.36
C TYR A 144 4.85 7.88 4.12
N SER A 145 3.75 7.61 3.42
CA SER A 145 3.33 8.41 2.28
C SER A 145 2.63 9.69 2.76
N GLY A 146 3.41 10.73 3.06
CA GLY A 146 2.89 12.03 3.47
C GLY A 146 2.63 12.98 2.30
N GLY A 147 3.25 12.72 1.14
CA GLY A 147 3.14 13.57 -0.05
C GLY A 147 2.13 13.10 -1.09
N LEU A 148 1.57 11.90 -0.94
CA LEU A 148 0.56 11.33 -1.83
C LEU A 148 -0.41 10.48 -1.02
N ASP A 149 -1.70 10.78 -1.15
CA ASP A 149 -2.77 10.06 -0.47
C ASP A 149 -4.03 10.09 -1.34
N TRP A 150 -4.41 8.93 -1.85
CA TRP A 150 -5.55 8.79 -2.78
C TRP A 150 -6.90 9.04 -2.13
N THR A 151 -6.98 9.15 -0.81
CA THR A 151 -8.22 9.55 -0.14
C THR A 151 -8.56 11.03 -0.37
N PHE A 152 -7.59 11.83 -0.83
CA PHE A 152 -7.77 13.25 -1.15
C PHE A 152 -8.19 13.50 -2.61
N ASP A 153 -8.00 12.52 -3.50
CA ASP A 153 -8.44 12.59 -4.91
C ASP A 153 -8.74 11.19 -5.44
N ASP A 154 -9.99 10.96 -5.85
CA ASP A 154 -10.50 9.68 -6.36
C ASP A 154 -10.29 9.49 -7.87
N ARG A 155 -9.80 10.52 -8.57
CA ARG A 155 -9.56 10.44 -10.01
C ARG A 155 -8.35 9.58 -10.33
N PRO A 156 -8.34 8.92 -11.52
CA PRO A 156 -7.18 8.16 -11.96
C PRO A 156 -5.92 9.02 -12.03
N MET A 157 -4.80 8.46 -11.60
CA MET A 157 -3.48 9.06 -11.73
C MET A 157 -2.70 8.31 -12.80
N GLY A 158 -2.58 8.91 -13.98
CA GLY A 158 -1.91 8.30 -15.13
C GLY A 158 -0.47 8.75 -15.30
N GLN A 159 -0.13 9.94 -14.79
CA GLN A 159 1.22 10.52 -14.89
C GLN A 159 1.67 11.13 -13.55
N LEU A 160 2.97 11.38 -13.42
CA LEU A 160 3.53 12.00 -12.21
C LEU A 160 2.92 13.38 -11.92
N SER A 161 2.55 14.14 -12.95
CA SER A 161 1.86 15.43 -12.82
C SER A 161 0.49 15.32 -12.14
N ASP A 162 -0.16 14.16 -12.21
CA ASP A 162 -1.46 13.96 -11.57
C ASP A 162 -1.34 13.84 -10.05
N MET A 163 -0.19 13.41 -9.54
CA MET A 163 0.03 13.19 -8.12
C MET A 163 -0.17 14.46 -7.29
N ILE A 164 0.05 15.64 -7.87
CA ILE A 164 -0.14 16.92 -7.17
C ILE A 164 -1.57 17.11 -6.63
N ARG A 165 -2.55 16.45 -7.24
CA ARG A 165 -3.97 16.54 -6.83
C ARG A 165 -4.25 15.82 -5.51
N ALA A 166 -3.49 14.75 -5.23
CA ALA A 166 -3.66 13.92 -4.04
C ALA A 166 -2.62 14.24 -2.94
N ILE A 167 -1.99 15.42 -3.04
CA ILE A 167 -1.16 15.92 -1.95
C ILE A 167 -2.09 16.39 -0.83
N PRO A 168 -1.99 15.80 0.38
CA PRO A 168 -2.72 16.27 1.53
C PRO A 168 -2.40 17.75 1.79
N ARG A 169 -3.43 18.59 1.75
CA ARG A 169 -3.30 20.02 2.08
C ARG A 169 -3.97 20.21 3.43
N GLY A 170 -3.26 20.83 4.36
CA GLY A 170 -3.90 21.32 5.58
C GLY A 170 -4.93 22.38 5.22
N ASP A 171 -6.04 22.37 5.94
CA ASP A 171 -7.08 23.41 5.87
C ASP A 171 -6.58 24.71 6.50
#